data_af6e12651f7d9111b4b083f91997227b
#
_entry.id   af6e12651f7d9111b4b083f91997227b
#
_cell.length_a   1.000
_cell.length_b   1.000
_cell.length_c   1.000
_cell.angle_alpha   90.00
_cell.angle_beta   90.00
_cell.angle_gamma   90.00
#
_symmetry.space_group_name_H-M   'P 1'
#
loop_
_entity.id
_entity.type
_entity.pdbx_description
1 polymer ?
#
loop_
_entity_poly.entity_id
_entity_poly.type
_entity_poly.pdbx_seq_one_letter_code
_entity_poly.pdbx_strand_id
1 'polypeptide(L)'
;MRESLENLFIENLRYYRNRAKLSQEKLSALLDKNINYINMIEGGKSFPPLSMIEKIADILDIAPHYLFLPLEEEKAFDKKDFINIASKKIEDSAQDILQELLYKKTK
;
A
#
# COMPACT_ATOMS: atom_id res chain seq x y z
N MET A 1 -8.64 -21.92 -6.68
CA MET A 1 -7.67 -22.21 -5.63
C MET A 1 -7.32 -20.93 -4.90
N ARG A 2 -7.17 -21.01 -3.60
CA ARG A 2 -6.89 -19.81 -2.81
C ARG A 2 -5.41 -19.44 -2.93
N GLU A 3 -5.13 -18.17 -3.15
CA GLU A 3 -3.77 -17.70 -3.15
C GLU A 3 -3.19 -17.73 -1.75
N SER A 4 -1.90 -18.06 -1.62
CA SER A 4 -1.26 -18.09 -0.32
C SER A 4 -1.02 -16.67 0.18
N LEU A 5 -1.01 -16.49 1.49
CA LEU A 5 -0.75 -15.20 2.11
C LEU A 5 0.64 -14.68 1.75
N GLU A 6 1.61 -15.59 1.66
CA GLU A 6 2.97 -15.22 1.28
C GLU A 6 3.04 -14.68 -0.13
N ASN A 7 2.39 -15.35 -1.08
CA ASN A 7 2.37 -14.88 -2.47
C ASN A 7 1.68 -13.54 -2.58
N LEU A 8 0.59 -13.38 -1.86
CA LEU A 8 -0.14 -12.12 -1.83
C LEU A 8 0.75 -11.00 -1.31
N PHE A 9 1.47 -11.25 -0.24
CA PHE A 9 2.41 -10.29 0.33
C PHE A 9 3.51 -9.93 -0.67
N ILE A 10 4.09 -10.92 -1.32
CA ILE A 10 5.18 -10.70 -2.29
C ILE A 10 4.70 -9.83 -3.46
N GLU A 11 3.54 -10.15 -3.99
CA GLU A 11 2.98 -9.37 -5.10
C GLU A 11 2.70 -7.93 -4.70
N ASN A 12 2.13 -7.75 -3.52
CA ASN A 12 1.83 -6.42 -3.00
C ASN A 12 3.12 -5.64 -2.73
N LEU A 13 4.10 -6.28 -2.12
CA LEU A 13 5.38 -5.63 -1.85
C LEU A 13 6.01 -5.12 -3.14
N ARG A 14 6.05 -5.97 -4.16
CA ARG A 14 6.61 -5.58 -5.44
C ARG A 14 5.83 -4.43 -6.07
N TYR A 15 4.53 -4.50 -6.01
CA TYR A 15 3.66 -3.47 -6.58
C TYR A 15 3.90 -2.11 -5.90
N TYR A 16 3.84 -2.07 -4.59
CA TYR A 16 4.01 -0.80 -3.87
C TYR A 16 5.43 -0.28 -3.94
N ARG A 17 6.42 -1.18 -3.96
CA ARG A 17 7.81 -0.80 -4.16
C ARG A 17 8.01 -0.13 -5.52
N ASN A 18 7.49 -0.73 -6.56
CA ASN A 18 7.58 -0.16 -7.91
C ASN A 18 6.82 1.16 -8.01
N ARG A 19 5.67 1.23 -7.38
CA ARG A 19 4.88 2.46 -7.36
C ARG A 19 5.64 3.59 -6.66
N ALA A 20 6.38 3.26 -5.63
CA ALA A 20 7.23 4.22 -4.92
C ALA A 20 8.53 4.51 -5.65
N LYS A 21 8.75 3.84 -6.79
CA LYS A 21 9.96 3.99 -7.61
C LYS A 21 11.24 3.64 -6.85
N LEU A 22 11.15 2.63 -5.99
CA LEU A 22 12.29 2.14 -5.24
C LEU A 22 12.77 0.82 -5.84
N SER A 23 14.09 0.70 -6.01
CA SER A 23 14.68 -0.59 -6.36
C SER A 23 14.66 -1.50 -5.14
N GLN A 24 14.87 -2.80 -5.37
CA GLN A 24 15.02 -3.74 -4.28
C GLN A 24 16.19 -3.34 -3.37
N GLU A 25 17.28 -2.93 -3.97
CA GLU A 25 18.48 -2.50 -3.24
C GLU A 25 18.21 -1.26 -2.41
N LYS A 26 17.51 -0.28 -3.01
CA LYS A 26 17.21 0.96 -2.31
C LYS A 26 16.30 0.73 -1.11
N LEU A 27 15.28 -0.08 -1.29
CA LEU A 27 14.38 -0.40 -0.17
C LEU A 27 15.13 -1.15 0.92
N SER A 28 15.98 -2.11 0.54
CA SER A 28 16.80 -2.83 1.50
C SER A 28 17.67 -1.87 2.30
N ALA A 29 18.30 -0.90 1.64
CA ALA A 29 19.13 0.09 2.29
C ALA A 29 18.34 0.97 3.25
N LEU A 30 17.14 1.38 2.84
CA LEU A 30 16.27 2.20 3.70
C LEU A 30 15.82 1.44 4.94
N LEU A 31 15.78 0.11 4.86
CA LEU A 31 15.47 -0.75 6.00
C LEU A 31 16.70 -1.08 6.84
N ASP A 32 17.86 -0.56 6.46
CA ASP A 32 19.12 -0.86 7.10
C ASP A 32 19.45 -2.36 7.08
N LYS A 33 19.18 -2.97 5.92
CA LYS A 33 19.41 -4.39 5.71
C LYS A 33 20.40 -4.62 4.58
N ASN A 34 20.84 -5.88 4.46
CA ASN A 34 21.69 -6.31 3.36
C ASN A 34 21.03 -5.97 2.03
N ILE A 35 21.85 -5.66 1.03
CA ILE A 35 21.40 -5.25 -0.29
C ILE A 35 20.45 -6.26 -0.95
N ASN A 36 20.56 -7.54 -0.59
CA ASN A 36 19.74 -8.60 -1.15
C ASN A 36 18.47 -8.88 -0.35
N TYR A 37 18.22 -8.12 0.71
CA TYR A 37 17.14 -8.43 1.64
C TYR A 37 15.76 -8.49 0.96
N ILE A 38 15.41 -7.44 0.24
CA ILE A 38 14.12 -7.39 -0.45
C ILE A 38 14.06 -8.40 -1.60
N ASN A 39 15.19 -8.59 -2.31
CA ASN A 39 15.26 -9.61 -3.36
C ASN A 39 14.92 -10.99 -2.82
N MET A 40 15.43 -11.34 -1.65
CA MET A 40 15.15 -12.63 -1.03
C MET A 40 13.68 -12.78 -0.65
N ILE A 41 13.08 -11.72 -0.17
CA ILE A 41 11.66 -11.74 0.17
C ILE A 41 10.80 -11.87 -1.09
N GLU A 42 11.07 -11.07 -2.11
CA GLU A 42 10.31 -11.11 -3.36
C GLU A 42 10.52 -12.41 -4.13
N GLY A 43 11.65 -13.07 -3.89
CA GLY A 43 11.92 -14.38 -4.46
C GLY A 43 11.33 -15.54 -3.68
N GLY A 44 10.62 -15.26 -2.60
CA GLY A 44 9.99 -16.29 -1.78
C GLY A 44 10.96 -17.09 -0.93
N LYS A 45 12.20 -16.60 -0.77
CA LYS A 45 13.22 -17.33 -0.01
C LYS A 45 13.27 -16.96 1.47
N SER A 46 12.66 -15.84 1.83
CA SER A 46 12.54 -15.43 3.22
C SER A 46 11.26 -14.65 3.39
N PHE A 47 10.78 -14.57 4.62
CA PHE A 47 9.60 -13.80 4.95
C PHE A 47 9.93 -12.91 6.15
N PRO A 48 9.60 -11.62 6.10
CA PRO A 48 9.98 -10.71 7.17
C PRO A 48 9.09 -10.88 8.41
N PRO A 49 9.63 -10.60 9.59
CA PRO A 49 8.79 -10.57 10.79
C PRO A 49 7.83 -9.39 10.75
N LEU A 50 6.80 -9.44 11.58
CA LEU A 50 5.77 -8.41 11.58
C LEU A 50 6.33 -7.00 11.81
N SER A 51 7.34 -6.88 12.67
CA SER A 51 7.95 -5.57 12.92
C SER A 51 8.59 -4.99 11.66
N MET A 52 9.13 -5.85 10.83
CA MET A 52 9.75 -5.41 9.58
C MET A 52 8.68 -5.05 8.54
N ILE A 53 7.57 -5.79 8.53
CA ILE A 53 6.43 -5.47 7.66
C ILE A 53 5.93 -4.05 7.96
N GLU A 54 5.86 -3.69 9.23
CA GLU A 54 5.47 -2.34 9.62
C GLU A 54 6.46 -1.29 9.08
N LYS A 55 7.75 -1.56 9.18
CA LYS A 55 8.77 -0.65 8.65
C LYS A 55 8.70 -0.51 7.13
N ILE A 56 8.48 -1.63 6.45
CA ILE A 56 8.31 -1.62 4.99
C ILE A 56 7.12 -0.74 4.63
N ALA A 57 6.00 -0.94 5.29
CA ALA A 57 4.79 -0.17 5.03
C ALA A 57 5.01 1.33 5.27
N ASP A 58 5.73 1.67 6.33
CA ASP A 58 6.06 3.07 6.62
C ASP A 58 6.86 3.71 5.48
N ILE A 59 7.88 3.01 5.00
CA ILE A 59 8.70 3.53 3.91
C ILE A 59 7.88 3.66 2.63
N LEU A 60 6.98 2.71 2.38
CA LEU A 60 6.13 2.73 1.20
C LEU A 60 4.93 3.66 1.35
N ASP A 61 4.77 4.24 2.52
CA ASP A 61 3.67 5.17 2.85
C ASP A 61 2.30 4.54 2.64
N ILE A 62 2.13 3.33 3.14
CA ILE A 62 0.86 2.60 3.11
C ILE A 62 0.57 2.02 4.49
N ALA A 63 -0.70 1.73 4.74
CA ALA A 63 -1.06 0.97 5.93
C ALA A 63 -0.55 -0.47 5.78
N PRO A 64 -0.04 -1.10 6.85
CA PRO A 64 0.55 -2.44 6.73
C PRO A 64 -0.39 -3.49 6.14
N HIS A 65 -1.68 -3.41 6.42
CA HIS A 65 -2.61 -4.41 5.91
C HIS A 65 -2.78 -4.36 4.38
N TYR A 66 -2.43 -3.25 3.75
CA TYR A 66 -2.44 -3.16 2.29
C TYR A 66 -1.52 -4.16 1.64
N LEU A 67 -0.50 -4.61 2.35
CA LEU A 67 0.41 -5.63 1.84
C LEU A 67 -0.25 -7.01 1.75
N PHE A 68 -1.45 -7.15 2.27
CA PHE A 68 -2.19 -8.41 2.29
C PHE A 68 -3.54 -8.31 1.58
N LEU A 69 -3.78 -7.24 0.84
CA LEU A 69 -5.03 -7.06 0.09
C LEU A 69 -4.84 -7.52 -1.36
N PRO A 70 -5.88 -8.05 -1.98
CA PRO A 70 -5.81 -8.43 -3.39
C PRO A 70 -5.50 -7.23 -4.28
N LEU A 71 -4.48 -7.38 -5.12
CA LEU A 71 -4.02 -6.29 -5.98
C LEU A 71 -5.02 -5.86 -7.03
N GLU A 72 -5.90 -6.75 -7.44
CA GLU A 72 -6.90 -6.41 -8.45
C GLU A 72 -7.79 -5.28 -7.97
N GLU A 73 -8.19 -5.31 -6.71
CA GLU A 73 -8.98 -4.23 -6.12
C GLU A 73 -8.18 -2.94 -6.04
N GLU A 74 -6.92 -3.03 -5.66
CA GLU A 74 -6.04 -1.87 -5.57
C GLU A 74 -5.77 -1.26 -6.92
N LYS A 75 -5.54 -2.08 -7.93
CA LYS A 75 -5.29 -1.60 -9.28
C LYS A 75 -6.50 -0.89 -9.87
N ALA A 76 -7.68 -1.37 -9.57
CA ALA A 76 -8.90 -0.73 -10.03
C ALA A 76 -9.04 0.66 -9.42
N PHE A 77 -8.60 0.84 -8.18
CA PHE A 77 -8.61 2.14 -7.52
C PHE A 77 -7.52 3.06 -8.00
N ASP A 78 -6.41 2.49 -8.43
CA ASP A 78 -5.17 3.22 -8.63
C ASP A 78 -5.07 3.90 -9.99
N LYS A 79 -6.03 3.67 -10.89
CA LYS A 79 -5.94 4.20 -12.23
C LYS A 79 -7.09 5.16 -12.47
N LYS A 80 -7.69 5.00 -13.63
CA LYS A 80 -8.82 5.79 -14.06
C LYS A 80 -9.93 5.84 -13.01
N ASP A 81 -10.25 4.65 -12.48
CA ASP A 81 -11.36 4.54 -11.55
C ASP A 81 -11.10 5.30 -10.26
N PHE A 82 -9.85 5.23 -9.78
CA PHE A 82 -9.50 5.98 -8.58
C PHE A 82 -9.60 7.48 -8.84
N ILE A 83 -9.09 7.95 -9.96
CA ILE A 83 -9.15 9.37 -10.31
C ILE A 83 -10.58 9.83 -10.47
N ASN A 84 -11.39 9.05 -11.17
CA ASN A 84 -12.79 9.39 -11.38
C ASN A 84 -13.58 9.38 -10.07
N ILE A 85 -13.39 8.34 -9.28
CA ILE A 85 -14.06 8.22 -8.00
C ILE A 85 -13.61 9.31 -7.04
N ALA A 86 -12.31 9.56 -6.99
CA ALA A 86 -11.77 10.60 -6.12
C ALA A 86 -12.26 11.98 -6.54
N SER A 87 -12.24 12.27 -7.82
CA SER A 87 -12.73 13.55 -8.34
C SER A 87 -14.21 13.73 -8.03
N LYS A 88 -14.99 12.69 -8.27
CA LYS A 88 -16.41 12.74 -7.98
C LYS A 88 -16.66 12.88 -6.49
N LYS A 89 -15.91 12.17 -5.67
CA LYS A 89 -16.06 12.28 -4.22
C LYS A 89 -15.61 13.63 -3.70
N ILE A 90 -14.63 14.24 -4.33
CA ILE A 90 -14.23 15.59 -3.96
C ILE A 90 -15.36 16.55 -4.25
N GLU A 91 -16.00 16.45 -5.39
CA GLU A 91 -17.14 17.28 -5.74
C GLU A 91 -18.34 17.02 -4.84
N ASP A 92 -18.71 15.73 -4.73
CA ASP A 92 -19.86 15.34 -3.91
C ASP A 92 -19.59 15.55 -2.43
N SER A 93 -18.37 15.24 -1.99
CA SER A 93 -18.00 15.26 -0.59
C SER A 93 -17.58 16.63 -0.10
N ALA A 94 -17.25 17.56 -0.98
CA ALA A 94 -16.92 18.91 -0.53
C ALA A 94 -18.12 19.49 0.22
N GLN A 95 -19.31 19.29 -0.30
CA GLN A 95 -20.51 19.73 0.37
C GLN A 95 -20.85 18.83 1.56
N ASP A 96 -20.71 17.52 1.38
CA ASP A 96 -21.00 16.55 2.43
C ASP A 96 -20.06 16.75 3.62
N ILE A 97 -18.78 16.94 3.35
CA ILE A 97 -17.79 17.18 4.39
C ILE A 97 -18.07 18.48 5.10
N LEU A 98 -18.39 19.51 4.35
CA LEU A 98 -18.76 20.80 4.94
C LEU A 98 -19.99 20.67 5.81
N GLN A 99 -21.00 19.95 5.34
CA GLN A 99 -22.21 19.73 6.10
C GLN A 99 -21.91 18.93 7.38
N GLU A 100 -21.09 17.89 7.27
CA GLU A 100 -20.71 17.11 8.44
C GLU A 100 -19.95 17.94 9.45
N LEU A 101 -19.01 18.75 8.99
CA LEU A 101 -18.23 19.60 9.88
C LEU A 101 -19.11 20.64 10.54
N LEU A 102 -20.00 21.25 9.79
CA LEU A 102 -20.96 22.21 10.34
C LEU A 102 -21.90 21.54 11.33
N TYR A 103 -22.39 20.36 10.96
CA TYR A 103 -23.29 19.60 11.83
C TYR A 103 -22.62 19.24 13.15
N LYS A 104 -21.37 18.78 13.07
CA LYS A 104 -20.62 18.42 14.27
C LYS A 104 -20.28 19.64 15.12
N LYS A 105 -20.06 20.78 14.49
CA LYS A 105 -19.75 22.00 15.21
C LYS A 105 -20.98 22.61 15.87
N THR A 106 -22.13 22.39 15.28
CA THR A 106 -23.36 22.93 15.84
C THR A 106 -23.95 22.04 16.92
N LYS A 107 -23.42 20.86 17.06
CA LYS A 107 -23.80 19.96 18.15
C LYS A 107 -22.83 20.07 19.29
#